data_0d24762a4c44005c6c4b9fc83a8ada62
#
_entry.id   0d24762a4c44005c6c4b9fc83a8ada62
#
_cell.length_a   1.000
_cell.length_b   1.000
_cell.length_c   1.000
_cell.angle_alpha   90.00
_cell.angle_beta   90.00
_cell.angle_gamma   90.00
#
_symmetry.space_group_name_H-M   'P 1'
#
loop_
_entity.id
_entity.type
_entity.pdbx_description
1 polymer ?
#
loop_
_entity_poly.entity_id
_entity_poly.type
_entity_poly.pdbx_seq_one_letter_code
_entity_poly.pdbx_strand_id
1 'polypeptide(L)'
;MNEPVEAKTMVIEGWVEDYALKNALELYKRDHYKHLIITGLPLVHFEDYVMFPSTAAAAAAVVRKLGFKDSIYEAVIPKTVFIDRTYNTGVATRMIMSKHPDWGRSFNIYSVGVHSRRTHLMFERAFGSDYNIGIIADTDHSFDPEHWWHTSIGFRNVSNEFVAWIYVSAFFHPTYSDFKRKLEIGYYTDSINKERKEEDAFFADSAKSPLEKDSLKDFHGLSWYPIKYKYRVMAKFDLDTVNPVFEMATNTARKPEYRIYGHVIFKIHDTLCKLTVYQNINLKNDPQWGNYLFIPFRDKTNGFTTHAAGRYLDIEKPVSDSVIVDFNKAYNPYCAYADRWSCPLVPIENRLPVAIKAGVKEYK
;
A
#
# COMPACT_ATOMS: atom_id res chain seq x y z
N MET A 1 11.58 24.31 -22.46
CA MET A 1 12.28 24.45 -21.20
C MET A 1 13.17 23.22 -21.07
N ASN A 2 14.46 23.44 -20.90
CA ASN A 2 15.45 22.36 -20.75
C ASN A 2 16.55 22.92 -19.83
N GLU A 3 16.47 22.58 -18.55
CA GLU A 3 17.29 23.14 -17.47
C GLU A 3 17.83 22.00 -16.60
N PRO A 4 18.73 21.14 -17.13
CA PRO A 4 19.32 20.07 -16.35
C PRO A 4 20.29 20.62 -15.29
N VAL A 5 20.39 19.88 -14.17
CA VAL A 5 21.36 20.14 -13.11
C VAL A 5 22.36 18.99 -13.00
N GLU A 6 23.49 19.22 -12.36
CA GLU A 6 24.41 18.15 -12.04
C GLU A 6 23.76 17.19 -11.02
N ALA A 7 23.57 15.92 -11.42
CA ALA A 7 22.85 14.95 -10.61
C ALA A 7 23.25 13.50 -10.93
N LYS A 8 23.14 12.63 -9.93
CA LYS A 8 23.36 11.18 -10.10
C LYS A 8 22.07 10.41 -10.33
N THR A 9 20.92 11.03 -10.10
CA THR A 9 19.59 10.40 -10.21
C THR A 9 18.82 10.99 -11.38
N MET A 10 18.26 10.13 -12.22
CA MET A 10 17.31 10.49 -13.26
C MET A 10 15.94 9.95 -12.90
N VAL A 11 14.92 10.78 -13.06
CA VAL A 11 13.50 10.44 -12.88
C VAL A 11 12.84 10.52 -14.26
N ILE A 12 12.25 9.43 -14.75
CA ILE A 12 11.54 9.39 -16.02
C ILE A 12 10.05 9.31 -15.76
N GLU A 13 9.25 10.10 -16.44
CA GLU A 13 7.79 9.96 -16.41
C GLU A 13 7.38 8.71 -17.19
N GLY A 14 6.79 7.70 -16.52
CA GLY A 14 6.50 6.40 -17.12
C GLY A 14 5.30 6.36 -18.08
N TRP A 15 4.73 7.51 -18.44
CA TRP A 15 3.72 7.64 -19.49
C TRP A 15 4.30 8.06 -20.84
N VAL A 16 5.60 8.42 -20.90
CA VAL A 16 6.26 8.84 -22.13
C VAL A 16 6.38 7.69 -23.14
N GLU A 17 6.40 8.02 -24.39
CA GLU A 17 6.46 7.05 -25.49
C GLU A 17 7.82 6.35 -25.60
N ASP A 18 7.87 5.23 -26.32
CA ASP A 18 9.06 4.37 -26.45
C ASP A 18 10.29 5.11 -26.98
N TYR A 19 10.10 6.07 -27.92
CA TYR A 19 11.22 6.87 -28.41
C TYR A 19 11.86 7.72 -27.30
N ALA A 20 11.03 8.30 -26.45
CA ALA A 20 11.49 9.13 -25.35
C ALA A 20 12.19 8.31 -24.26
N LEU A 21 11.70 7.09 -23.99
CA LEU A 21 12.40 6.14 -23.10
C LEU A 21 13.78 5.77 -23.65
N LYS A 22 13.90 5.56 -24.97
CA LYS A 22 15.19 5.29 -25.61
C LYS A 22 16.14 6.47 -25.47
N ASN A 23 15.69 7.69 -25.81
CA ASN A 23 16.47 8.92 -25.67
C ASN A 23 16.91 9.17 -24.22
N ALA A 24 15.99 8.95 -23.25
CA ALA A 24 16.30 9.05 -21.82
C ALA A 24 17.42 8.10 -21.40
N LEU A 25 17.41 6.84 -21.90
CA LEU A 25 18.46 5.87 -21.59
C LEU A 25 19.81 6.19 -22.25
N GLU A 26 19.82 6.74 -23.45
CA GLU A 26 21.03 7.22 -24.09
C GLU A 26 21.65 8.36 -23.27
N LEU A 27 20.80 9.29 -22.81
CA LEU A 27 21.20 10.38 -21.92
C LEU A 27 21.70 9.87 -20.57
N TYR A 28 21.00 8.92 -19.97
CA TYR A 28 21.38 8.28 -18.70
C TYR A 28 22.81 7.74 -18.76
N LYS A 29 23.14 7.03 -19.85
CA LYS A 29 24.49 6.46 -20.06
C LYS A 29 25.52 7.53 -20.35
N ARG A 30 25.22 8.48 -21.22
CA ARG A 30 26.13 9.57 -21.64
C ARG A 30 26.54 10.45 -20.46
N ASP A 31 25.57 10.81 -19.60
CA ASP A 31 25.77 11.74 -18.49
C ASP A 31 26.06 11.03 -17.17
N HIS A 32 26.31 9.70 -17.24
CA HIS A 32 26.78 8.87 -16.13
C HIS A 32 25.86 8.86 -14.87
N TYR A 33 24.55 8.92 -15.07
CA TYR A 33 23.60 8.72 -13.99
C TYR A 33 23.81 7.34 -13.30
N LYS A 34 23.45 7.24 -12.02
CA LYS A 34 23.62 6.03 -11.19
C LYS A 34 22.30 5.42 -10.74
N HIS A 35 21.27 6.24 -10.64
CA HIS A 35 19.98 5.83 -10.10
C HIS A 35 18.87 6.22 -11.07
N LEU A 36 17.98 5.25 -11.35
CA LEU A 36 16.84 5.44 -12.22
C LEU A 36 15.55 5.25 -11.44
N ILE A 37 14.70 6.27 -11.43
CA ILE A 37 13.34 6.22 -10.92
C ILE A 37 12.40 6.38 -12.11
N ILE A 38 11.36 5.55 -12.19
CA ILE A 38 10.28 5.71 -13.17
C ILE A 38 9.00 6.02 -12.40
N THR A 39 8.38 7.16 -12.70
CA THR A 39 7.10 7.53 -12.09
C THR A 39 5.94 6.86 -12.83
N GLY A 40 4.82 6.63 -12.15
CA GLY A 40 3.71 6.01 -12.84
C GLY A 40 2.38 6.09 -12.11
N LEU A 41 1.36 5.76 -12.87
CA LEU A 41 -0.01 5.64 -12.43
C LEU A 41 -0.43 4.17 -12.46
N PRO A 42 -1.24 3.70 -11.52
CA PRO A 42 -1.81 2.36 -11.60
C PRO A 42 -2.75 2.27 -12.80
N LEU A 43 -2.72 1.15 -13.51
CA LEU A 43 -3.64 0.84 -14.59
C LEU A 43 -4.83 0.10 -13.97
N VAL A 44 -5.92 0.83 -13.69
CA VAL A 44 -7.08 0.35 -12.93
C VAL A 44 -8.26 -0.09 -13.81
N HIS A 45 -8.20 0.17 -15.12
CA HIS A 45 -9.23 -0.26 -16.06
C HIS A 45 -8.82 -1.56 -16.73
N PHE A 46 -9.72 -2.54 -16.76
CA PHE A 46 -9.48 -3.86 -17.36
C PHE A 46 -8.31 -4.61 -16.69
N GLU A 47 -8.23 -4.59 -15.35
CA GLU A 47 -7.12 -5.20 -14.58
C GLU A 47 -6.79 -6.63 -15.03
N ASP A 48 -7.79 -7.43 -15.38
CA ASP A 48 -7.62 -8.82 -15.82
C ASP A 48 -7.03 -8.96 -17.24
N TYR A 49 -6.98 -7.87 -18.00
CA TYR A 49 -6.50 -7.83 -19.39
C TYR A 49 -5.23 -6.98 -19.58
N VAL A 50 -4.78 -6.27 -18.55
CA VAL A 50 -3.58 -5.41 -18.64
C VAL A 50 -2.35 -6.22 -18.28
N MET A 51 -1.36 -6.20 -19.17
CA MET A 51 -0.08 -6.90 -18.97
C MET A 51 0.73 -6.33 -17.80
N PHE A 52 0.55 -5.05 -17.46
CA PHE A 52 1.34 -4.36 -16.44
C PHE A 52 0.45 -3.68 -15.40
N PRO A 53 0.83 -3.68 -14.11
CA PRO A 53 0.03 -3.07 -13.04
C PRO A 53 0.04 -1.53 -13.04
N SER A 54 1.01 -0.93 -13.73
CA SER A 54 1.20 0.53 -13.78
C SER A 54 1.90 0.98 -15.06
N THR A 55 1.80 2.27 -15.37
CA THR A 55 2.58 2.86 -16.47
C THR A 55 4.08 2.80 -16.17
N ALA A 56 4.51 2.90 -14.92
CA ALA A 56 5.92 2.73 -14.54
C ALA A 56 6.42 1.31 -14.83
N ALA A 57 5.64 0.28 -14.49
CA ALA A 57 5.99 -1.11 -14.77
C ALA A 57 6.08 -1.39 -16.28
N ALA A 58 5.16 -0.81 -17.08
CA ALA A 58 5.21 -0.88 -18.53
C ALA A 58 6.49 -0.23 -19.09
N ALA A 59 6.78 1.01 -18.67
CA ALA A 59 8.00 1.72 -19.08
C ALA A 59 9.27 0.98 -18.62
N ALA A 60 9.28 0.44 -17.38
CA ALA A 60 10.40 -0.37 -16.89
C ALA A 60 10.64 -1.62 -17.77
N ALA A 61 9.58 -2.27 -18.24
CA ALA A 61 9.71 -3.42 -19.16
C ALA A 61 10.33 -3.02 -20.51
N VAL A 62 9.95 -1.87 -21.07
CA VAL A 62 10.57 -1.32 -22.29
C VAL A 62 12.05 -1.01 -22.03
N VAL A 63 12.37 -0.32 -20.95
CA VAL A 63 13.73 0.02 -20.52
C VAL A 63 14.60 -1.23 -20.36
N ARG A 64 14.05 -2.32 -19.80
CA ARG A 64 14.74 -3.62 -19.72
C ARG A 64 15.01 -4.23 -21.10
N LYS A 65 14.04 -4.18 -22.02
CA LYS A 65 14.23 -4.65 -23.42
C LYS A 65 15.31 -3.85 -24.15
N LEU A 66 15.48 -2.58 -23.83
CA LEU A 66 16.55 -1.71 -24.36
C LEU A 66 17.93 -1.99 -23.74
N GLY A 67 18.03 -3.03 -22.89
CA GLY A 67 19.29 -3.52 -22.33
C GLY A 67 19.73 -2.85 -21.02
N PHE A 68 18.84 -2.15 -20.33
CA PHE A 68 19.14 -1.60 -19.00
C PHE A 68 19.16 -2.72 -17.97
N LYS A 69 20.25 -2.84 -17.19
CA LYS A 69 20.48 -3.94 -16.25
C LYS A 69 20.44 -3.51 -14.78
N ASP A 70 20.65 -2.22 -14.50
CA ASP A 70 20.68 -1.72 -13.13
C ASP A 70 19.30 -1.68 -12.48
N SER A 71 19.24 -1.39 -11.19
CA SER A 71 17.99 -1.29 -10.44
C SER A 71 17.11 -0.16 -10.98
N ILE A 72 15.81 -0.43 -11.14
CA ILE A 72 14.78 0.55 -11.46
C ILE A 72 13.89 0.69 -10.23
N TYR A 73 13.68 1.92 -9.78
CA TYR A 73 12.75 2.24 -8.70
C TYR A 73 11.46 2.79 -9.29
N GLU A 74 10.33 2.25 -8.89
CA GLU A 74 9.03 2.66 -9.41
C GLU A 74 8.30 3.55 -8.41
N ALA A 75 8.10 4.82 -8.77
CA ALA A 75 7.33 5.78 -7.98
C ALA A 75 5.88 5.80 -8.47
N VAL A 76 5.12 4.76 -8.13
CA VAL A 76 3.72 4.57 -8.51
C VAL A 76 2.81 5.05 -7.38
N ILE A 77 1.81 5.87 -7.69
CA ILE A 77 0.81 6.30 -6.71
C ILE A 77 -0.23 5.18 -6.44
N PRO A 78 -0.89 5.18 -5.25
CA PRO A 78 -1.94 4.21 -4.94
C PRO A 78 -3.14 4.28 -5.89
N LYS A 79 -3.84 3.15 -6.07
CA LYS A 79 -5.06 3.07 -6.90
C LYS A 79 -6.18 4.00 -6.43
N THR A 80 -6.19 4.35 -5.16
CA THR A 80 -7.20 5.22 -4.54
C THR A 80 -6.95 6.72 -4.73
N VAL A 81 -5.83 7.11 -5.36
CA VAL A 81 -5.44 8.51 -5.59
C VAL A 81 -5.67 8.90 -7.05
N PHE A 82 -6.72 9.68 -7.33
CA PHE A 82 -7.14 10.03 -8.69
C PHE A 82 -6.84 11.47 -9.12
N ILE A 83 -6.59 12.37 -8.16
CA ILE A 83 -6.37 13.81 -8.39
C ILE A 83 -4.91 14.19 -8.18
N ASP A 84 -4.49 15.31 -8.74
CA ASP A 84 -3.14 15.88 -8.60
C ASP A 84 -2.02 14.87 -8.87
N ARG A 85 -2.21 14.04 -9.91
CA ARG A 85 -1.37 12.87 -10.18
C ARG A 85 0.11 13.20 -10.29
N THR A 86 0.48 14.25 -11.05
CA THR A 86 1.87 14.68 -11.22
C THR A 86 2.51 15.09 -9.89
N TYR A 87 1.78 15.82 -9.04
CA TYR A 87 2.28 16.17 -7.72
C TYR A 87 2.45 14.93 -6.82
N ASN A 88 1.47 14.01 -6.84
CA ASN A 88 1.54 12.77 -6.08
C ASN A 88 2.68 11.85 -6.53
N THR A 89 3.01 11.80 -7.83
CA THR A 89 4.21 11.07 -8.29
C THR A 89 5.49 11.73 -7.80
N GLY A 90 5.54 13.06 -7.71
CA GLY A 90 6.63 13.81 -7.06
C GLY A 90 6.75 13.46 -5.57
N VAL A 91 5.64 13.40 -4.83
CA VAL A 91 5.63 12.97 -3.42
C VAL A 91 6.12 11.52 -3.27
N ALA A 92 5.66 10.59 -4.13
CA ALA A 92 6.11 9.21 -4.14
C ALA A 92 7.61 9.10 -4.44
N THR A 93 8.12 9.88 -5.39
CA THR A 93 9.56 9.99 -5.70
C THR A 93 10.35 10.47 -4.48
N ARG A 94 9.88 11.52 -3.79
CA ARG A 94 10.52 12.02 -2.56
C ARG A 94 10.53 10.96 -1.45
N MET A 95 9.47 10.15 -1.33
CA MET A 95 9.44 9.05 -0.37
C MET A 95 10.49 7.97 -0.68
N ILE A 96 10.78 7.70 -1.95
CA ILE A 96 11.87 6.80 -2.36
C ILE A 96 13.22 7.44 -2.03
N MET A 97 13.48 8.66 -2.48
CA MET A 97 14.76 9.34 -2.26
C MET A 97 15.08 9.54 -0.77
N SER A 98 14.06 9.75 0.06
CA SER A 98 14.26 9.87 1.51
C SER A 98 14.77 8.60 2.20
N LYS A 99 14.61 7.44 1.56
CA LYS A 99 15.17 6.15 2.02
C LYS A 99 16.60 5.91 1.54
N HIS A 100 17.08 6.74 0.62
CA HIS A 100 18.37 6.65 -0.02
C HIS A 100 19.13 7.98 0.09
N PRO A 101 19.53 8.41 1.29
CA PRO A 101 20.20 9.70 1.49
C PRO A 101 21.57 9.80 0.79
N ASP A 102 22.16 8.68 0.46
CA ASP A 102 23.41 8.53 -0.31
C ASP A 102 23.29 8.94 -1.77
N TRP A 103 22.06 9.03 -2.33
CA TRP A 103 21.84 9.48 -3.71
C TRP A 103 22.02 10.99 -3.90
N GLY A 104 22.12 11.73 -2.80
CA GLY A 104 22.23 13.18 -2.80
C GLY A 104 20.87 13.88 -2.88
N ARG A 105 20.93 15.19 -3.06
CA ARG A 105 19.72 16.06 -3.10
C ARG A 105 19.53 16.74 -4.46
N SER A 106 20.09 16.16 -5.53
CA SER A 106 19.93 16.66 -6.90
C SER A 106 19.43 15.54 -7.79
N PHE A 107 18.49 15.85 -8.68
CA PHE A 107 18.05 14.92 -9.72
C PHE A 107 17.49 15.66 -10.93
N ASN A 108 17.48 14.98 -12.06
CA ASN A 108 16.85 15.49 -13.28
C ASN A 108 15.58 14.69 -13.58
N ILE A 109 14.53 15.40 -13.97
CA ILE A 109 13.29 14.82 -14.47
C ILE A 109 13.38 14.79 -15.99
N TYR A 110 13.07 13.64 -16.58
CA TYR A 110 12.92 13.49 -18.02
C TYR A 110 11.43 13.41 -18.37
N SER A 111 10.98 14.35 -19.16
CA SER A 111 9.59 14.52 -19.59
C SER A 111 9.52 14.91 -21.06
N VAL A 112 8.31 15.04 -21.63
CA VAL A 112 8.10 15.32 -23.06
C VAL A 112 7.28 16.57 -23.25
N GLY A 113 7.73 17.41 -24.19
CA GLY A 113 6.97 18.54 -24.70
C GLY A 113 6.59 19.60 -23.67
N VAL A 114 5.43 20.18 -23.86
CA VAL A 114 4.91 21.30 -23.03
C VAL A 114 4.55 20.90 -21.61
N HIS A 115 4.34 19.60 -21.36
CA HIS A 115 4.04 19.05 -20.04
C HIS A 115 5.20 19.25 -19.04
N SER A 116 6.44 19.22 -19.54
CA SER A 116 7.68 19.30 -18.75
C SER A 116 7.71 20.49 -17.80
N ARG A 117 7.21 21.65 -18.23
CA ARG A 117 7.20 22.87 -17.41
C ARG A 117 6.33 22.74 -16.16
N ARG A 118 5.16 22.13 -16.30
CA ARG A 118 4.25 21.90 -15.18
C ARG A 118 4.78 20.79 -14.26
N THR A 119 5.33 19.73 -14.85
CA THR A 119 5.98 18.67 -14.07
C THR A 119 7.10 19.20 -13.20
N HIS A 120 8.00 20.02 -13.75
CA HIS A 120 9.08 20.64 -12.98
C HIS A 120 8.56 21.39 -11.76
N LEU A 121 7.61 22.32 -11.95
CA LEU A 121 7.02 23.10 -10.87
C LEU A 121 6.31 22.23 -9.82
N MET A 122 5.62 21.15 -10.25
CA MET A 122 4.96 20.22 -9.32
C MET A 122 5.97 19.47 -8.46
N PHE A 123 7.09 19.04 -9.04
CA PHE A 123 8.16 18.37 -8.31
C PHE A 123 8.90 19.33 -7.38
N GLU A 124 9.20 20.55 -7.80
CA GLU A 124 9.76 21.59 -6.91
C GLU A 124 8.89 21.76 -5.66
N ARG A 125 7.56 21.82 -5.81
CA ARG A 125 6.63 21.90 -4.69
C ARG A 125 6.58 20.64 -3.83
N ALA A 126 6.70 19.46 -4.46
CA ALA A 126 6.71 18.19 -3.73
C ALA A 126 7.99 18.02 -2.89
N PHE A 127 9.12 18.52 -3.37
CA PHE A 127 10.42 18.37 -2.72
C PHE A 127 10.83 19.55 -1.84
N GLY A 128 10.28 20.74 -2.11
CA GLY A 128 10.67 21.98 -1.42
C GLY A 128 12.09 22.43 -1.76
N SER A 129 12.62 23.40 -1.04
CA SER A 129 13.93 24.02 -1.30
C SER A 129 15.14 23.16 -0.95
N ASP A 130 14.95 22.00 -0.34
CA ASP A 130 16.04 21.12 0.08
C ASP A 130 16.67 20.33 -1.07
N TYR A 131 16.04 20.34 -2.24
CA TYR A 131 16.48 19.60 -3.41
C TYR A 131 16.71 20.54 -4.61
N ASN A 132 17.74 20.21 -5.38
CA ASN A 132 18.03 20.87 -6.65
C ASN A 132 17.49 19.98 -7.78
N ILE A 133 16.48 20.48 -8.49
CA ILE A 133 15.71 19.69 -9.47
C ILE A 133 15.91 20.29 -10.85
N GLY A 134 16.43 19.48 -11.78
CA GLY A 134 16.50 19.84 -13.18
C GLY A 134 15.39 19.22 -14.00
N ILE A 135 15.14 19.77 -15.16
CA ILE A 135 14.17 19.25 -16.13
C ILE A 135 14.83 19.08 -17.50
N ILE A 136 14.64 17.93 -18.09
CA ILE A 136 15.03 17.58 -19.45
C ILE A 136 13.74 17.32 -20.22
N ALA A 137 13.44 18.22 -21.16
CA ALA A 137 12.26 18.15 -21.99
C ALA A 137 12.61 17.60 -23.36
N ASP A 138 12.18 16.39 -23.67
CA ASP A 138 12.27 15.82 -25.01
C ASP A 138 11.21 16.42 -25.94
N THR A 139 11.42 16.33 -27.23
CA THR A 139 10.48 16.85 -28.22
C THR A 139 9.23 15.98 -28.30
N ASP A 140 8.04 16.58 -28.23
CA ASP A 140 6.79 15.91 -28.51
C ASP A 140 6.62 15.77 -30.03
N HIS A 141 6.60 14.54 -30.52
CA HIS A 141 6.48 14.26 -31.96
C HIS A 141 5.01 14.20 -32.45
N SER A 142 4.03 14.43 -31.56
CA SER A 142 2.61 14.39 -31.92
C SER A 142 2.13 15.62 -32.67
N PHE A 143 2.90 16.72 -32.66
CA PHE A 143 2.63 17.96 -33.41
C PHE A 143 3.95 18.73 -33.64
N ASP A 144 3.93 19.71 -34.60
CA ASP A 144 5.02 20.64 -34.81
C ASP A 144 5.05 21.69 -33.68
N PRO A 145 6.10 21.73 -32.83
CA PRO A 145 6.20 22.69 -31.74
C PRO A 145 6.25 24.18 -32.20
N GLU A 146 6.74 24.44 -33.37
CA GLU A 146 6.84 25.82 -33.93
C GLU A 146 5.50 26.32 -34.46
N HIS A 147 4.61 25.38 -34.90
CA HIS A 147 3.30 25.69 -35.46
C HIS A 147 2.19 24.90 -34.77
N TRP A 148 2.31 24.76 -33.42
CA TRP A 148 1.40 23.94 -32.62
C TRP A 148 -0.08 24.27 -32.79
N TRP A 149 -0.42 25.50 -33.18
CA TRP A 149 -1.81 25.95 -33.39
C TRP A 149 -2.42 25.47 -34.72
N HIS A 150 -1.61 24.89 -35.62
CA HIS A 150 -2.09 24.37 -36.90
C HIS A 150 -2.80 23.03 -36.79
N THR A 151 -2.66 22.33 -35.65
CA THR A 151 -3.32 21.04 -35.42
C THR A 151 -4.17 21.06 -34.16
N SER A 152 -5.26 20.31 -34.19
CA SER A 152 -6.16 20.23 -33.02
C SER A 152 -5.47 19.61 -31.81
N ILE A 153 -4.52 18.68 -32.02
CA ILE A 153 -3.78 18.04 -30.94
C ILE A 153 -2.77 19.02 -30.32
N GLY A 154 -2.00 19.74 -31.14
CA GLY A 154 -1.05 20.74 -30.66
C GLY A 154 -1.75 21.88 -29.93
N PHE A 155 -2.82 22.45 -30.53
CA PHE A 155 -3.61 23.51 -29.88
C PHE A 155 -4.14 23.07 -28.52
N ARG A 156 -4.74 21.89 -28.43
CA ARG A 156 -5.30 21.37 -27.18
C ARG A 156 -4.23 21.09 -26.14
N ASN A 157 -3.12 20.44 -26.53
CA ASN A 157 -2.04 20.10 -25.60
C ASN A 157 -1.40 21.36 -25.02
N VAL A 158 -1.02 22.34 -25.88
CA VAL A 158 -0.38 23.58 -25.42
C VAL A 158 -1.33 24.41 -24.56
N SER A 159 -2.60 24.59 -25.01
CA SER A 159 -3.59 25.39 -24.26
C SER A 159 -3.92 24.77 -22.90
N ASN A 160 -4.14 23.46 -22.85
CA ASN A 160 -4.43 22.76 -21.60
C ASN A 160 -3.27 22.83 -20.61
N GLU A 161 -2.05 22.60 -21.08
CA GLU A 161 -0.87 22.68 -20.22
C GLU A 161 -0.58 24.12 -19.76
N PHE A 162 -0.86 25.11 -20.59
CA PHE A 162 -0.74 26.52 -20.21
C PHE A 162 -1.73 26.90 -19.09
N VAL A 163 -3.01 26.55 -19.25
CA VAL A 163 -4.04 26.78 -18.21
C VAL A 163 -3.70 26.02 -16.94
N ALA A 164 -3.31 24.76 -17.04
CA ALA A 164 -2.90 23.95 -15.90
C ALA A 164 -1.66 24.52 -15.20
N TRP A 165 -0.70 25.06 -15.95
CA TRP A 165 0.48 25.71 -15.39
C TRP A 165 0.13 27.00 -14.63
N ILE A 166 -0.78 27.85 -15.17
CA ILE A 166 -1.30 29.03 -14.45
C ILE A 166 -1.94 28.61 -13.13
N TYR A 167 -2.82 27.61 -13.17
CA TYR A 167 -3.48 27.07 -11.98
C TYR A 167 -2.45 26.63 -10.91
N VAL A 168 -1.48 25.83 -11.34
CA VAL A 168 -0.43 25.36 -10.43
C VAL A 168 0.35 26.55 -9.88
N SER A 169 0.77 27.50 -10.72
CA SER A 169 1.60 28.64 -10.30
C SER A 169 0.90 29.53 -9.27
N ALA A 170 -0.39 29.81 -9.49
CA ALA A 170 -1.13 30.81 -8.70
C ALA A 170 -1.92 30.24 -7.52
N PHE A 171 -2.47 29.02 -7.63
CA PHE A 171 -3.47 28.51 -6.70
C PHE A 171 -3.11 27.21 -6.00
N PHE A 172 -2.23 26.38 -6.59
CA PHE A 172 -1.91 25.07 -6.03
C PHE A 172 -0.71 25.16 -5.07
N HIS A 173 -0.98 25.25 -3.77
CA HIS A 173 0.01 25.32 -2.69
C HIS A 173 -0.13 24.13 -1.73
N PRO A 174 0.23 22.92 -2.15
CA PRO A 174 0.03 21.71 -1.36
C PRO A 174 1.01 21.62 -0.20
N THR A 175 0.58 20.93 0.86
CA THR A 175 1.43 20.57 1.99
C THR A 175 1.95 19.14 1.78
N TYR A 176 3.27 18.96 1.70
CA TYR A 176 3.90 17.64 1.49
C TYR A 176 3.42 16.58 2.50
N SER A 177 3.33 16.93 3.80
CA SER A 177 2.90 16.02 4.85
C SER A 177 1.49 15.46 4.63
N ASP A 178 0.55 16.28 4.15
CA ASP A 178 -0.83 15.85 3.91
C ASP A 178 -0.92 14.88 2.72
N PHE A 179 -0.20 15.18 1.65
CA PHE A 179 -0.16 14.31 0.48
C PHE A 179 0.61 13.01 0.76
N LYS A 180 1.73 13.08 1.48
CA LYS A 180 2.45 11.90 1.96
C LYS A 180 1.52 10.99 2.77
N ARG A 181 0.77 11.55 3.73
CA ARG A 181 -0.20 10.78 4.53
C ARG A 181 -1.30 10.16 3.66
N LYS A 182 -1.81 10.88 2.66
CA LYS A 182 -2.80 10.32 1.70
C LYS A 182 -2.21 9.13 0.93
N LEU A 183 -0.97 9.22 0.45
CA LEU A 183 -0.30 8.12 -0.23
C LEU A 183 -0.10 6.92 0.71
N GLU A 184 0.37 7.14 1.94
CA GLU A 184 0.55 6.09 2.94
C GLU A 184 -0.77 5.35 3.25
N ILE A 185 -1.87 6.08 3.42
CA ILE A 185 -3.21 5.50 3.60
C ILE A 185 -3.65 4.75 2.34
N GLY A 186 -3.36 5.29 1.16
CA GLY A 186 -3.67 4.65 -0.11
C GLY A 186 -2.93 3.33 -0.31
N TYR A 187 -1.61 3.31 -0.13
CA TYR A 187 -0.80 2.09 -0.22
C TYR A 187 -1.27 1.03 0.79
N TYR A 188 -1.56 1.45 2.01
CA TYR A 188 -2.12 0.57 3.01
C TYR A 188 -3.48 0.00 2.57
N THR A 189 -4.37 0.82 2.02
CA THR A 189 -5.69 0.38 1.53
C THR A 189 -5.55 -0.61 0.39
N ASP A 190 -4.63 -0.36 -0.55
CA ASP A 190 -4.35 -1.27 -1.66
C ASP A 190 -3.78 -2.61 -1.16
N SER A 191 -2.90 -2.59 -0.14
CA SER A 191 -2.38 -3.81 0.51
C SER A 191 -3.50 -4.65 1.13
N ILE A 192 -4.38 -4.04 1.93
CA ILE A 192 -5.51 -4.77 2.55
C ILE A 192 -6.48 -5.31 1.49
N ASN A 193 -6.76 -4.55 0.42
CA ASN A 193 -7.61 -5.06 -0.65
C ASN A 193 -6.98 -6.26 -1.38
N LYS A 194 -5.66 -6.27 -1.55
CA LYS A 194 -4.94 -7.42 -2.10
C LYS A 194 -5.06 -8.63 -1.18
N GLU A 195 -4.77 -8.48 0.12
CA GLU A 195 -4.89 -9.54 1.11
C GLU A 195 -6.32 -10.13 1.15
N ARG A 196 -7.36 -9.29 1.07
CA ARG A 196 -8.76 -9.74 1.02
C ARG A 196 -9.10 -10.52 -0.25
N LYS A 197 -8.57 -10.13 -1.40
CA LYS A 197 -8.74 -10.89 -2.64
C LYS A 197 -8.05 -12.26 -2.56
N GLU A 198 -6.88 -12.33 -1.95
CA GLU A 198 -6.15 -13.57 -1.72
C GLU A 198 -6.91 -14.49 -0.74
N GLU A 199 -7.51 -13.93 0.31
CA GLU A 199 -8.37 -14.65 1.24
C GLU A 199 -9.65 -15.17 0.55
N ASP A 200 -10.32 -14.35 -0.24
CA ASP A 200 -11.50 -14.77 -1.02
C ASP A 200 -11.14 -15.90 -2.00
N ALA A 201 -9.98 -15.83 -2.65
CA ALA A 201 -9.49 -16.88 -3.54
C ALA A 201 -9.19 -18.19 -2.78
N PHE A 202 -8.60 -18.10 -1.57
CA PHE A 202 -8.37 -19.24 -0.69
C PHE A 202 -9.70 -19.89 -0.27
N PHE A 203 -10.71 -19.11 0.09
CA PHE A 203 -12.04 -19.62 0.45
C PHE A 203 -12.77 -20.23 -0.76
N ALA A 204 -12.53 -19.77 -1.97
CA ALA A 204 -13.10 -20.32 -3.21
C ALA A 204 -12.42 -21.60 -3.68
N ASP A 205 -11.19 -21.91 -3.20
CA ASP A 205 -10.44 -23.09 -3.59
C ASP A 205 -11.03 -24.36 -2.97
N SER A 206 -11.65 -25.22 -3.76
CA SER A 206 -12.33 -26.44 -3.32
C SER A 206 -11.43 -27.44 -2.56
N ALA A 207 -10.12 -27.37 -2.75
CA ALA A 207 -9.16 -28.24 -2.08
C ALA A 207 -8.74 -27.74 -0.68
N LYS A 208 -8.84 -26.42 -0.44
CA LYS A 208 -8.29 -25.76 0.76
C LYS A 208 -9.35 -25.04 1.59
N SER A 209 -10.52 -24.78 1.02
CA SER A 209 -11.58 -23.99 1.62
C SER A 209 -12.01 -24.49 3.00
N PRO A 210 -12.16 -23.59 3.98
CA PRO A 210 -12.74 -23.93 5.28
C PRO A 210 -14.27 -24.08 5.24
N LEU A 211 -14.93 -23.73 4.14
CA LEU A 211 -16.37 -23.83 3.95
C LEU A 211 -16.88 -25.27 3.93
N GLU A 212 -18.16 -25.45 4.19
CA GLU A 212 -18.83 -26.70 3.83
C GLU A 212 -18.93 -26.83 2.30
N LYS A 213 -18.83 -28.08 1.80
CA LYS A 213 -18.81 -28.33 0.34
C LYS A 213 -20.03 -27.79 -0.40
N ASP A 214 -21.18 -27.81 0.25
CA ASP A 214 -22.42 -27.29 -0.35
C ASP A 214 -22.43 -25.76 -0.40
N SER A 215 -21.88 -25.09 0.63
CA SER A 215 -21.77 -23.62 0.69
C SER A 215 -20.74 -23.06 -0.31
N LEU A 216 -19.80 -23.88 -0.76
CA LEU A 216 -18.76 -23.45 -1.70
C LEU A 216 -19.32 -23.04 -3.08
N LYS A 217 -20.44 -23.67 -3.50
CA LYS A 217 -21.07 -23.37 -4.81
C LYS A 217 -21.67 -21.97 -4.87
N ASP A 218 -22.09 -21.45 -3.73
CA ASP A 218 -22.75 -20.14 -3.59
C ASP A 218 -21.80 -19.09 -2.97
N PHE A 219 -20.51 -19.43 -2.87
CA PHE A 219 -19.53 -18.49 -2.32
C PHE A 219 -19.13 -17.43 -3.34
N HIS A 220 -19.38 -16.16 -3.01
CA HIS A 220 -19.06 -14.99 -3.83
C HIS A 220 -18.06 -14.02 -3.17
N GLY A 221 -17.39 -14.48 -2.11
CA GLY A 221 -16.45 -13.69 -1.32
C GLY A 221 -16.91 -13.46 0.12
N LEU A 222 -15.98 -13.12 0.98
CA LEU A 222 -16.25 -12.80 2.38
C LEU A 222 -16.85 -11.38 2.50
N SER A 223 -17.73 -11.19 3.45
CA SER A 223 -18.29 -9.88 3.75
C SER A 223 -17.34 -9.10 4.66
N TRP A 224 -16.88 -7.93 4.20
CA TRP A 224 -15.92 -7.10 4.92
C TRP A 224 -16.52 -5.75 5.33
N TYR A 225 -16.02 -5.19 6.43
CA TYR A 225 -16.19 -3.76 6.69
C TYR A 225 -15.34 -2.92 5.74
N PRO A 226 -15.76 -1.67 5.40
CA PRO A 226 -14.89 -0.73 4.71
C PRO A 226 -13.58 -0.54 5.46
N ILE A 227 -12.46 -0.48 4.73
CA ILE A 227 -11.14 -0.26 5.32
C ILE A 227 -11.10 1.12 5.95
N LYS A 228 -10.66 1.20 7.21
CA LYS A 228 -10.52 2.45 7.94
C LYS A 228 -9.18 2.48 8.65
N TYR A 229 -8.31 3.39 8.24
CA TYR A 229 -6.96 3.53 8.77
C TYR A 229 -6.91 3.71 10.29
N LYS A 230 -7.94 4.33 10.89
CA LYS A 230 -8.08 4.52 12.34
C LYS A 230 -8.16 3.23 13.16
N TYR A 231 -8.45 2.09 12.54
CA TYR A 231 -8.45 0.78 13.18
C TYR A 231 -7.12 0.02 13.04
N ARG A 232 -6.11 0.66 12.46
CA ARG A 232 -4.72 0.25 12.48
C ARG A 232 -4.01 1.10 13.54
N VAL A 233 -3.90 0.56 14.75
CA VAL A 233 -3.44 1.31 15.92
C VAL A 233 -2.03 0.88 16.34
N MET A 234 -1.21 1.86 16.76
CA MET A 234 0.02 1.58 17.48
C MET A 234 -0.34 1.27 18.94
N ALA A 235 -0.02 0.08 19.40
CA ALA A 235 -0.25 -0.38 20.77
C ALA A 235 1.08 -0.44 21.53
N LYS A 236 1.05 -0.07 22.82
CA LYS A 236 2.13 -0.42 23.73
C LYS A 236 2.08 -1.92 23.96
N PHE A 237 3.24 -2.57 23.92
CA PHE A 237 3.38 -3.98 24.19
C PHE A 237 4.04 -4.20 25.56
N ASP A 238 3.34 -4.90 26.45
CA ASP A 238 3.86 -5.30 27.75
C ASP A 238 4.08 -6.83 27.74
N LEU A 239 5.36 -7.26 27.78
CA LEU A 239 5.72 -8.67 27.79
C LEU A 239 5.34 -9.29 29.15
N ASP A 240 4.71 -10.46 29.13
CA ASP A 240 4.49 -11.25 30.35
C ASP A 240 5.72 -12.12 30.66
N THR A 241 6.30 -11.94 31.83
CA THR A 241 7.50 -12.65 32.27
C THR A 241 7.20 -13.95 33.02
N VAL A 242 5.96 -14.13 33.50
CA VAL A 242 5.56 -15.35 34.26
C VAL A 242 5.23 -16.50 33.30
N ASN A 243 4.53 -16.23 32.23
CA ASN A 243 4.28 -17.12 31.10
C ASN A 243 3.84 -18.56 31.42
N PRO A 244 2.88 -18.82 32.31
CA PRO A 244 2.42 -20.18 32.58
C PRO A 244 1.77 -20.78 31.35
N VAL A 245 2.04 -22.05 31.08
CA VAL A 245 1.35 -22.82 30.05
C VAL A 245 -0.01 -23.27 30.59
N PHE A 246 -1.03 -23.17 29.78
CA PHE A 246 -2.39 -23.56 30.09
C PHE A 246 -3.12 -24.16 28.89
N GLU A 247 -4.14 -24.94 29.14
CA GLU A 247 -5.04 -25.48 28.13
C GLU A 247 -6.07 -24.41 27.72
N MET A 248 -6.04 -23.96 26.48
CA MET A 248 -7.04 -23.01 25.96
C MET A 248 -8.32 -23.76 25.55
N ALA A 249 -9.45 -23.35 26.11
CA ALA A 249 -10.75 -23.90 25.75
C ALA A 249 -11.08 -23.67 24.28
N THR A 250 -11.70 -24.65 23.63
CA THR A 250 -12.24 -24.55 22.27
C THR A 250 -13.74 -24.86 22.25
N ASN A 251 -14.38 -24.66 21.09
CA ASN A 251 -15.77 -25.07 20.85
C ASN A 251 -15.96 -26.61 20.79
N THR A 252 -14.88 -27.38 20.93
CA THR A 252 -14.88 -28.85 20.96
C THR A 252 -14.17 -29.38 22.22
N ALA A 253 -13.96 -30.69 22.32
CA ALA A 253 -13.19 -31.28 23.41
C ALA A 253 -11.67 -31.05 23.31
N ARG A 254 -11.15 -30.51 22.16
CA ARG A 254 -9.73 -30.22 21.99
C ARG A 254 -9.31 -29.04 22.85
N LYS A 255 -8.18 -29.18 23.54
CA LYS A 255 -7.62 -28.17 24.43
C LYS A 255 -6.12 -27.94 24.09
N PRO A 256 -5.80 -27.12 23.09
CA PRO A 256 -4.43 -26.84 22.75
C PRO A 256 -3.72 -26.04 23.85
N GLU A 257 -2.41 -26.29 24.00
CA GLU A 257 -1.58 -25.58 24.96
C GLU A 257 -1.16 -24.22 24.46
N TYR A 258 -1.41 -23.21 25.26
CA TYR A 258 -1.00 -21.82 25.04
C TYR A 258 -0.30 -21.27 26.28
N ARG A 259 0.43 -20.18 26.08
CA ARG A 259 0.88 -19.30 27.15
C ARG A 259 0.47 -17.86 26.88
N ILE A 260 0.31 -17.08 27.93
CA ILE A 260 0.23 -15.62 27.79
C ILE A 260 1.61 -15.14 27.39
N TYR A 261 1.74 -14.48 26.24
CA TYR A 261 2.99 -13.93 25.76
C TYR A 261 3.16 -12.47 26.21
N GLY A 262 2.06 -11.76 26.38
CA GLY A 262 2.05 -10.37 26.79
C GLY A 262 0.70 -9.72 26.60
N HIS A 263 0.70 -8.40 26.64
CA HIS A 263 -0.50 -7.59 26.49
C HIS A 263 -0.27 -6.44 25.50
N VAL A 264 -1.29 -6.12 24.71
CA VAL A 264 -1.33 -4.91 23.89
C VAL A 264 -2.28 -3.89 24.50
N ILE A 265 -1.80 -2.66 24.68
CA ILE A 265 -2.56 -1.56 25.28
C ILE A 265 -2.63 -0.42 24.25
N PHE A 266 -3.84 -0.01 23.89
CA PHE A 266 -4.09 0.96 22.84
C PHE A 266 -5.37 1.77 23.11
N LYS A 267 -5.60 2.81 22.30
CA LYS A 267 -6.85 3.56 22.33
C LYS A 267 -7.65 3.35 21.06
N ILE A 268 -8.96 3.12 21.20
CA ILE A 268 -9.92 3.24 20.10
C ILE A 268 -10.82 4.42 20.43
N HIS A 269 -10.77 5.45 19.60
CA HIS A 269 -11.28 6.78 19.94
C HIS A 269 -10.65 7.21 21.28
N ASP A 270 -11.42 7.57 22.28
CA ASP A 270 -10.93 7.99 23.60
C ASP A 270 -10.93 6.85 24.63
N THR A 271 -11.30 5.65 24.23
CA THR A 271 -11.41 4.50 25.13
C THR A 271 -10.11 3.73 25.18
N LEU A 272 -9.53 3.59 26.38
CA LEU A 272 -8.37 2.71 26.61
C LEU A 272 -8.82 1.25 26.52
N CYS A 273 -8.10 0.47 25.73
CA CYS A 273 -8.35 -0.94 25.49
C CYS A 273 -7.10 -1.75 25.82
N LYS A 274 -7.30 -2.97 26.28
CA LYS A 274 -6.25 -3.95 26.54
C LYS A 274 -6.67 -5.29 25.96
N LEU A 275 -5.75 -6.00 25.30
CA LEU A 275 -5.93 -7.39 24.88
C LEU A 275 -4.73 -8.21 25.31
N THR A 276 -4.99 -9.42 25.77
CA THR A 276 -3.98 -10.44 26.07
C THR A 276 -3.56 -11.12 24.77
N VAL A 277 -2.27 -11.31 24.62
CA VAL A 277 -1.62 -11.91 23.45
C VAL A 277 -1.13 -13.30 23.82
N TYR A 278 -1.47 -14.30 23.03
CA TYR A 278 -1.17 -15.69 23.30
C TYR A 278 -0.17 -16.26 22.31
N GLN A 279 0.64 -17.20 22.76
CA GLN A 279 1.50 -18.03 21.92
C GLN A 279 1.11 -19.50 22.04
N ASN A 280 0.87 -20.15 20.91
CA ASN A 280 0.68 -21.60 20.85
C ASN A 280 2.02 -22.29 21.10
N ILE A 281 2.07 -23.21 22.06
CA ILE A 281 3.29 -23.90 22.47
C ILE A 281 3.82 -24.83 21.37
N ASN A 282 2.91 -25.48 20.64
CA ASN A 282 3.29 -26.40 19.56
C ASN A 282 3.91 -25.69 18.36
N LEU A 283 3.60 -24.39 18.17
CA LEU A 283 4.15 -23.57 17.07
C LEU A 283 5.42 -22.80 17.49
N LYS A 284 5.78 -22.80 18.78
CA LYS A 284 6.87 -21.96 19.31
C LYS A 284 8.21 -22.14 18.59
N ASN A 285 8.52 -23.36 18.17
CA ASN A 285 9.79 -23.71 17.53
C ASN A 285 9.62 -24.00 16.03
N ASP A 286 8.46 -23.76 15.46
CA ASP A 286 8.20 -23.93 14.03
C ASP A 286 8.96 -22.83 13.24
N PRO A 287 9.71 -23.17 12.19
CA PRO A 287 10.46 -22.20 11.39
C PRO A 287 9.58 -21.12 10.72
N GLN A 288 8.35 -21.48 10.36
CA GLN A 288 7.40 -20.60 9.69
C GLN A 288 6.53 -19.82 10.69
N TRP A 289 6.07 -20.48 11.78
CA TRP A 289 5.06 -19.97 12.69
C TRP A 289 5.60 -19.60 14.08
N GLY A 290 6.88 -19.83 14.36
CA GLY A 290 7.49 -19.60 15.67
C GLY A 290 7.42 -18.15 16.16
N ASN A 291 7.32 -17.18 15.23
CA ASN A 291 7.15 -15.76 15.55
C ASN A 291 5.69 -15.30 15.62
N TYR A 292 4.77 -16.22 15.42
CA TYR A 292 3.35 -15.95 15.36
C TYR A 292 2.73 -15.84 16.77
N LEU A 293 1.93 -14.80 16.98
CA LEU A 293 1.18 -14.55 18.20
C LEU A 293 -0.30 -14.33 17.87
N PHE A 294 -1.15 -14.84 18.74
CA PHE A 294 -2.59 -14.94 18.55
C PHE A 294 -3.34 -14.01 19.50
N ILE A 295 -4.30 -13.26 18.98
CA ILE A 295 -5.16 -12.34 19.74
C ILE A 295 -6.62 -12.62 19.41
N PRO A 296 -7.27 -13.58 20.10
CA PRO A 296 -8.71 -13.72 20.00
C PRO A 296 -9.39 -12.59 20.76
N PHE A 297 -10.43 -11.97 20.20
CA PHE A 297 -11.13 -10.86 20.85
C PHE A 297 -12.62 -10.85 20.57
N ARG A 298 -13.36 -10.25 21.49
CA ARG A 298 -14.77 -9.87 21.31
C ARG A 298 -14.93 -8.36 21.45
N ASP A 299 -15.91 -7.83 20.76
CA ASP A 299 -16.26 -6.42 20.80
C ASP A 299 -17.78 -6.23 20.70
N LYS A 300 -18.28 -5.00 20.75
CA LYS A 300 -19.72 -4.71 20.71
C LYS A 300 -20.40 -5.00 19.36
N THR A 301 -19.70 -5.52 18.35
CA THR A 301 -20.29 -5.92 17.06
C THR A 301 -20.68 -7.40 17.03
N ASN A 302 -20.17 -8.22 17.98
CA ASN A 302 -20.40 -9.66 17.98
C ASN A 302 -21.87 -10.03 18.22
N GLY A 303 -22.39 -10.93 17.39
CA GLY A 303 -23.79 -11.35 17.40
C GLY A 303 -24.75 -10.37 16.71
N PHE A 304 -24.24 -9.27 16.16
CA PHE A 304 -25.01 -8.28 15.37
C PHE A 304 -24.51 -8.19 13.93
N THR A 305 -23.24 -7.92 13.75
CA THR A 305 -22.64 -7.71 12.43
C THR A 305 -21.33 -8.47 12.23
N THR A 306 -20.84 -9.11 13.29
CA THR A 306 -19.70 -10.03 13.28
C THR A 306 -20.02 -11.28 14.06
N HIS A 307 -19.27 -12.34 13.83
CA HIS A 307 -19.47 -13.65 14.44
C HIS A 307 -19.64 -13.59 15.97
N ALA A 308 -20.68 -14.24 16.48
CA ALA A 308 -21.08 -14.15 17.89
C ALA A 308 -19.99 -14.63 18.86
N ALA A 309 -19.18 -15.64 18.49
CA ALA A 309 -18.12 -16.18 19.34
C ALA A 309 -16.89 -15.27 19.41
N GLY A 310 -16.77 -14.27 18.54
CA GLY A 310 -15.62 -13.37 18.44
C GLY A 310 -14.86 -13.50 17.14
N ARG A 311 -13.78 -12.74 17.02
CA ARG A 311 -12.87 -12.72 15.89
C ARG A 311 -11.43 -12.86 16.36
N TYR A 312 -10.53 -13.08 15.42
CA TYR A 312 -9.13 -13.29 15.67
C TYR A 312 -8.27 -12.25 14.96
N LEU A 313 -7.12 -11.97 15.53
CA LEU A 313 -6.03 -11.21 14.96
C LEU A 313 -4.73 -11.95 15.22
N ASP A 314 -3.81 -11.76 14.31
CA ASP A 314 -2.47 -12.29 14.41
C ASP A 314 -1.47 -11.15 14.33
N ILE A 315 -0.43 -11.25 15.14
CA ILE A 315 0.73 -10.36 15.10
C ILE A 315 2.01 -11.18 15.14
N GLU A 316 3.10 -10.61 14.68
CA GLU A 316 4.43 -11.16 14.91
C GLU A 316 4.97 -10.73 16.27
N LYS A 317 5.95 -11.47 16.81
CA LYS A 317 6.63 -11.09 18.05
C LYS A 317 7.21 -9.69 17.93
N PRO A 318 6.82 -8.76 18.79
CA PRO A 318 7.35 -7.41 18.78
C PRO A 318 8.87 -7.38 19.03
N VAL A 319 9.57 -6.53 18.29
CA VAL A 319 11.00 -6.26 18.48
C VAL A 319 11.26 -5.06 19.39
N SER A 320 10.19 -4.40 19.84
CA SER A 320 10.22 -3.23 20.73
C SER A 320 9.02 -3.25 21.68
N ASP A 321 8.87 -2.23 22.50
CA ASP A 321 7.76 -1.99 23.41
C ASP A 321 6.46 -1.52 22.71
N SER A 322 6.45 -1.55 21.40
CA SER A 322 5.30 -1.15 20.60
C SER A 322 5.06 -2.08 19.43
N VAL A 323 3.80 -2.27 19.06
CA VAL A 323 3.38 -3.12 17.94
C VAL A 323 2.14 -2.55 17.28
N ILE A 324 2.00 -2.80 15.97
CA ILE A 324 0.78 -2.44 15.24
C ILE A 324 -0.26 -3.54 15.44
N VAL A 325 -1.43 -3.14 15.95
CA VAL A 325 -2.64 -3.97 15.98
C VAL A 325 -3.59 -3.45 14.90
N ASP A 326 -3.86 -4.28 13.90
CA ASP A 326 -4.63 -3.89 12.72
C ASP A 326 -5.95 -4.65 12.63
N PHE A 327 -7.01 -4.04 13.13
CA PHE A 327 -8.35 -4.64 13.10
C PHE A 327 -8.98 -4.75 11.71
N ASN A 328 -8.42 -4.08 10.67
CA ASN A 328 -8.87 -4.29 9.29
C ASN A 328 -8.51 -5.69 8.76
N LYS A 329 -7.58 -6.38 9.44
CA LYS A 329 -7.15 -7.76 9.19
C LYS A 329 -7.88 -8.79 10.10
N ALA A 330 -8.81 -8.34 10.95
CA ALA A 330 -9.55 -9.26 11.82
C ALA A 330 -10.38 -10.28 11.01
N TYR A 331 -10.26 -11.55 11.35
CA TYR A 331 -10.91 -12.66 10.65
C TYR A 331 -11.78 -13.51 11.60
N ASN A 332 -12.71 -14.28 11.04
CA ASN A 332 -13.55 -15.21 11.81
C ASN A 332 -12.80 -16.52 12.08
N PRO A 333 -13.07 -17.17 13.24
CA PRO A 333 -12.67 -18.56 13.44
C PRO A 333 -13.31 -19.45 12.36
N TYR A 334 -12.63 -20.52 11.95
CA TYR A 334 -13.15 -21.43 10.92
C TYR A 334 -14.48 -22.10 11.31
N CYS A 335 -14.76 -22.24 12.62
CA CYS A 335 -16.06 -22.74 13.08
C CYS A 335 -17.25 -21.81 12.76
N ALA A 336 -16.99 -20.56 12.34
CA ALA A 336 -18.01 -19.68 11.78
C ALA A 336 -18.49 -20.12 10.38
N TYR A 337 -17.75 -21.00 9.73
CA TYR A 337 -17.97 -21.43 8.34
C TYR A 337 -18.35 -22.91 8.24
N ALA A 338 -17.91 -23.73 9.18
CA ALA A 338 -18.24 -25.16 9.23
C ALA A 338 -18.04 -25.76 10.62
N ASP A 339 -18.99 -26.57 11.08
CA ASP A 339 -19.02 -27.16 12.44
C ASP A 339 -17.86 -28.12 12.70
N ARG A 340 -17.22 -28.67 11.66
CA ARG A 340 -16.07 -29.56 11.79
C ARG A 340 -14.84 -28.94 12.42
N TRP A 341 -14.78 -27.61 12.49
CA TRP A 341 -13.58 -26.89 12.94
C TRP A 341 -13.58 -26.68 14.46
N SER A 342 -12.43 -27.01 15.07
CA SER A 342 -12.17 -26.76 16.48
C SER A 342 -11.41 -25.46 16.66
N CYS A 343 -12.06 -24.46 17.22
CA CYS A 343 -11.54 -23.10 17.34
C CYS A 343 -11.43 -22.65 18.80
N PRO A 344 -10.37 -21.96 19.20
CA PRO A 344 -10.20 -21.37 20.52
C PRO A 344 -11.35 -20.41 20.88
N LEU A 345 -11.88 -20.54 22.09
CA LEU A 345 -12.85 -19.57 22.59
C LEU A 345 -12.15 -18.28 23.03
N VAL A 346 -12.80 -17.16 22.83
CA VAL A 346 -12.25 -15.87 23.25
C VAL A 346 -12.31 -15.76 24.78
N PRO A 347 -11.15 -15.62 25.46
CA PRO A 347 -11.10 -15.44 26.91
C PRO A 347 -11.82 -14.16 27.35
N ILE A 348 -12.32 -14.16 28.60
CA ILE A 348 -13.15 -13.06 29.10
C ILE A 348 -12.45 -11.73 29.17
N GLU A 349 -11.14 -11.76 29.44
CA GLU A 349 -10.25 -10.58 29.48
C GLU A 349 -10.06 -9.91 28.10
N ASN A 350 -10.32 -10.64 27.01
CA ASN A 350 -10.21 -10.13 25.65
C ASN A 350 -11.54 -9.58 25.08
N ARG A 351 -12.37 -9.03 25.95
CA ARG A 351 -13.63 -8.36 25.57
C ARG A 351 -13.44 -6.85 25.56
N LEU A 352 -13.50 -6.26 24.37
CA LEU A 352 -13.37 -4.81 24.22
C LEU A 352 -14.67 -4.08 24.53
N PRO A 353 -14.61 -2.95 25.25
CA PRO A 353 -15.80 -2.15 25.60
C PRO A 353 -16.31 -1.27 24.45
N VAL A 354 -15.76 -1.41 23.25
CA VAL A 354 -16.03 -0.60 22.06
C VAL A 354 -16.50 -1.46 20.90
N ALA A 355 -17.06 -0.86 19.85
CA ALA A 355 -17.43 -1.55 18.61
C ALA A 355 -16.30 -1.40 17.59
N ILE A 356 -15.76 -2.51 17.10
CA ILE A 356 -14.70 -2.55 16.07
C ILE A 356 -15.35 -2.83 14.70
N LYS A 357 -15.74 -1.76 14.00
CA LYS A 357 -16.33 -1.83 12.65
C LYS A 357 -15.23 -1.88 11.58
N ALA A 358 -14.39 -2.92 11.66
CA ALA A 358 -13.29 -3.23 10.74
C ALA A 358 -13.11 -4.75 10.65
N GLY A 359 -12.39 -5.25 9.64
CA GLY A 359 -12.18 -6.66 9.38
C GLY A 359 -13.40 -7.36 8.79
N VAL A 360 -13.45 -8.69 8.94
CA VAL A 360 -14.52 -9.52 8.40
C VAL A 360 -15.83 -9.32 9.19
N LYS A 361 -16.95 -9.42 8.49
CA LYS A 361 -18.31 -9.48 9.08
C LYS A 361 -18.75 -10.92 9.32
N GLU A 362 -19.96 -11.06 9.83
CA GLU A 362 -20.60 -12.36 9.96
C GLU A 362 -20.75 -13.05 8.62
N TYR A 363 -20.43 -14.34 8.58
CA TYR A 363 -20.73 -15.21 7.44
C TYR A 363 -22.20 -15.64 7.54
N LYS A 364 -22.95 -15.51 6.47
CA LYS A 364 -24.36 -15.86 6.37
C LYS A 364 -24.54 -17.14 5.59
#